data_1b5b2c79e5e366e58621e3f814cd5ba8
#
_entry.id   1b5b2c79e5e366e58621e3f814cd5ba8
#
_cell.length_a   1.000
_cell.length_b   1.000
_cell.length_c   1.000
_cell.angle_alpha   90.00
_cell.angle_beta   90.00
_cell.angle_gamma   90.00
#
_symmetry.space_group_name_H-M   'P 1'
#
loop_
_entity.id
_entity.type
_entity.pdbx_description
1 polymer ?
#
loop_
_entity_poly.entity_id
_entity_poly.type
_entity_poly.pdbx_seq_one_letter_code
_entity_poly.pdbx_strand_id
1 'polypeptide(L)'
;MGRNRAVGPRLVMAAALLAALGLFWGSQMLKAFDYFSSWKADGQPQMYKLDISWPKIPEYFSGQTFCVAVDSLHGLVYVGQRGDDIPKVLVFSVEGYFLYSWNDTVEMPHGIFVLNTATDSSVWITDVGSGKYGHTVKQYSPSGKLLQVLGTPGNAGSSLNPLQFDQPAEVFVEENGEMYVVDGDGGMNNRLLKLSQDHKEIWLSGENGTGVGQFKIPHSVTLDPFGRVWVADRDNRRIQVFDKVTGEWLGAWSSCFSEDGPYSVRFTGNYKYLIVAHLNINRLSILAAPPVGEIGDCAIVSTIQLADETKPHLVDVDVKSGAIYIAEIGAQQVQRFVPLS
;
A
#
# COMPACT_ATOMS: atom_id res chain seq x y z
N MET A 1 23.08 9.40 -73.01
CA MET A 1 21.77 8.82 -72.72
C MET A 1 21.78 8.26 -71.30
N GLY A 2 21.41 9.05 -70.32
CA GLY A 2 21.34 8.62 -68.91
C GLY A 2 19.89 8.25 -68.57
N ARG A 3 19.66 7.01 -68.16
CA ARG A 3 18.36 6.53 -67.69
C ARG A 3 18.20 6.90 -66.22
N ASN A 4 17.40 7.90 -65.93
CA ASN A 4 16.85 8.15 -64.58
C ASN A 4 15.87 6.99 -64.26
N ARG A 5 16.24 6.12 -63.35
CA ARG A 5 15.31 5.15 -62.77
C ARG A 5 14.50 5.90 -61.69
N ALA A 6 13.24 6.09 -61.92
CA ALA A 6 12.31 6.59 -60.94
C ALA A 6 12.21 5.57 -59.80
N VAL A 7 12.44 6.00 -58.54
CA VAL A 7 12.27 5.18 -57.33
C VAL A 7 10.76 4.93 -57.19
N GLY A 8 10.34 3.68 -57.25
CA GLY A 8 8.93 3.33 -57.24
C GLY A 8 8.23 3.66 -55.89
N PRO A 9 6.93 3.92 -55.93
CA PRO A 9 6.15 4.36 -54.76
C PRO A 9 6.22 3.43 -53.54
N ARG A 10 6.53 2.16 -53.74
CA ARG A 10 6.71 1.17 -52.66
C ARG A 10 7.98 1.41 -51.82
N LEU A 11 9.05 1.93 -52.40
CA LEU A 11 10.28 2.25 -51.67
C LEU A 11 10.10 3.52 -50.82
N VAL A 12 9.34 4.48 -51.34
CA VAL A 12 9.03 5.74 -50.62
C VAL A 12 8.12 5.45 -49.42
N MET A 13 7.12 4.56 -49.56
CA MET A 13 6.27 4.16 -48.45
C MET A 13 7.04 3.39 -47.37
N ALA A 14 7.94 2.48 -47.76
CA ALA A 14 8.75 1.74 -46.77
C ALA A 14 9.71 2.66 -45.99
N ALA A 15 10.32 3.64 -46.67
CA ALA A 15 11.17 4.63 -46.02
C ALA A 15 10.39 5.56 -45.08
N ALA A 16 9.16 5.94 -45.46
CA ALA A 16 8.27 6.76 -44.63
C ALA A 16 7.79 5.98 -43.38
N LEU A 17 7.50 4.67 -43.52
CA LEU A 17 7.11 3.81 -42.39
C LEU A 17 8.28 3.60 -41.41
N LEU A 18 9.49 3.36 -41.90
CA LEU A 18 10.69 3.25 -41.08
C LEU A 18 11.04 4.56 -40.37
N ALA A 19 10.87 5.70 -41.02
CA ALA A 19 11.04 7.01 -40.39
C ALA A 19 9.99 7.30 -39.35
N ALA A 20 8.72 6.93 -39.57
CA ALA A 20 7.64 7.07 -38.59
C ALA A 20 7.85 6.16 -37.37
N LEU A 21 8.28 4.91 -37.58
CA LEU A 21 8.65 4.00 -36.50
C LEU A 21 9.86 4.52 -35.72
N GLY A 22 10.88 5.02 -36.39
CA GLY A 22 12.06 5.62 -35.76
C GLY A 22 11.71 6.86 -34.93
N LEU A 23 10.81 7.71 -35.41
CA LEU A 23 10.30 8.88 -34.66
C LEU A 23 9.44 8.45 -33.47
N PHE A 24 8.60 7.43 -33.63
CA PHE A 24 7.78 6.88 -32.54
C PHE A 24 8.66 6.28 -31.43
N TRP A 25 9.63 5.44 -31.78
CA TRP A 25 10.58 4.87 -30.84
C TRP A 25 11.49 5.95 -30.23
N GLY A 26 11.92 6.93 -31.00
CA GLY A 26 12.69 8.06 -30.50
C GLY A 26 11.91 8.93 -29.52
N SER A 27 10.63 9.16 -29.75
CA SER A 27 9.76 9.90 -28.81
C SER A 27 9.50 9.13 -27.51
N GLN A 28 9.38 7.81 -27.57
CA GLN A 28 9.25 6.97 -26.39
C GLN A 28 10.57 6.88 -25.60
N MET A 29 11.70 6.80 -26.31
CA MET A 29 13.03 6.89 -25.69
C MET A 29 13.29 8.25 -25.04
N LEU A 30 12.89 9.36 -25.70
CA LEU A 30 13.01 10.70 -25.14
C LEU A 30 12.12 10.87 -23.90
N LYS A 31 10.88 10.38 -23.93
CA LYS A 31 9.99 10.39 -22.76
C LYS A 31 10.56 9.54 -21.63
N ALA A 32 11.12 8.37 -21.93
CA ALA A 32 11.82 7.56 -20.94
C ALA A 32 13.06 8.28 -20.39
N PHE A 33 13.81 8.98 -21.25
CA PHE A 33 15.01 9.73 -20.82
C PHE A 33 14.62 10.97 -20.00
N ASP A 34 13.57 11.70 -20.37
CA ASP A 34 13.03 12.81 -19.58
C ASP A 34 12.47 12.31 -18.24
N TYR A 35 11.81 11.16 -18.22
CA TYR A 35 11.37 10.48 -17.00
C TYR A 35 12.55 10.11 -16.10
N PHE A 36 13.64 9.56 -16.65
CA PHE A 36 14.87 9.27 -15.91
C PHE A 36 15.67 10.53 -15.52
N SER A 37 15.56 11.62 -16.28
CA SER A 37 16.27 12.89 -15.97
C SER A 37 15.52 13.75 -14.95
N SER A 38 14.19 13.68 -14.90
CA SER A 38 13.39 14.34 -13.85
C SER A 38 13.64 13.74 -12.46
N TRP A 39 14.10 12.50 -12.39
CA TRP A 39 14.50 11.84 -11.15
C TRP A 39 15.71 12.44 -10.43
N LYS A 40 16.43 13.36 -11.06
CA LYS A 40 17.58 14.04 -10.46
C LYS A 40 17.27 15.43 -9.87
N ALA A 41 16.00 15.85 -9.85
CA ALA A 41 15.67 17.25 -9.54
C ALA A 41 15.80 17.62 -8.06
N ASP A 42 15.72 16.68 -7.10
CA ASP A 42 15.60 17.03 -5.68
C ASP A 42 16.90 16.87 -4.85
N GLY A 43 18.01 16.47 -5.45
CA GLY A 43 19.28 16.36 -4.73
C GLY A 43 19.37 15.29 -3.65
N GLN A 44 18.30 14.51 -3.44
CA GLN A 44 18.26 13.43 -2.47
C GLN A 44 18.80 12.12 -3.08
N PRO A 45 19.47 11.27 -2.28
CA PRO A 45 20.02 10.01 -2.79
C PRO A 45 18.89 9.06 -3.20
N GLN A 46 18.99 8.49 -4.39
CA GLN A 46 18.11 7.41 -4.79
C GLN A 46 18.45 6.16 -3.97
N MET A 47 17.47 5.64 -3.24
CA MET A 47 17.64 4.45 -2.38
C MET A 47 17.09 3.17 -3.01
N TYR A 48 16.16 3.28 -3.95
CA TYR A 48 15.45 2.16 -4.58
C TYR A 48 15.41 2.32 -6.09
N LYS A 49 15.26 1.20 -6.79
CA LYS A 49 14.99 1.16 -8.24
C LYS A 49 13.78 0.27 -8.52
N LEU A 50 13.03 0.61 -9.56
CA LEU A 50 11.92 -0.20 -10.05
C LEU A 50 12.43 -1.55 -10.58
N ASP A 51 11.80 -2.63 -10.14
CA ASP A 51 12.00 -3.97 -10.70
C ASP A 51 10.96 -4.22 -11.80
N ILE A 52 11.34 -3.95 -13.03
CA ILE A 52 10.46 -4.14 -14.20
C ILE A 52 10.17 -5.62 -14.52
N SER A 53 10.85 -6.55 -13.84
CA SER A 53 10.64 -7.99 -14.04
C SER A 53 9.54 -8.57 -13.15
N TRP A 54 8.99 -7.76 -12.26
CA TRP A 54 7.91 -8.14 -11.35
C TRP A 54 6.63 -7.33 -11.64
N PRO A 55 5.45 -7.94 -11.78
CA PRO A 55 5.22 -9.38 -11.89
C PRO A 55 5.63 -9.93 -13.26
N LYS A 56 5.72 -11.25 -13.40
CA LYS A 56 6.07 -11.87 -14.69
C LYS A 56 4.98 -11.70 -15.75
N ILE A 57 3.72 -11.64 -15.32
CA ILE A 57 2.53 -11.50 -16.17
C ILE A 57 1.60 -10.48 -15.49
N PRO A 58 1.66 -9.21 -15.89
CA PRO A 58 0.83 -8.14 -15.26
C PRO A 58 -0.66 -8.26 -15.61
N GLU A 59 -1.04 -9.01 -16.64
CA GLU A 59 -2.42 -9.20 -17.09
C GLU A 59 -3.29 -9.94 -16.06
N TYR A 60 -2.72 -10.49 -15.01
CA TYR A 60 -3.49 -11.02 -13.87
C TYR A 60 -4.17 -9.92 -13.06
N PHE A 61 -3.67 -8.68 -13.08
CA PHE A 61 -4.36 -7.54 -12.49
C PHE A 61 -5.53 -7.14 -13.39
N SER A 62 -6.73 -7.50 -12.98
CA SER A 62 -7.96 -7.29 -13.74
C SER A 62 -8.89 -6.24 -13.14
N GLY A 63 -8.49 -5.63 -12.00
CA GLY A 63 -9.23 -4.62 -11.29
C GLY A 63 -8.33 -3.62 -10.57
N GLN A 64 -8.95 -2.68 -9.89
CA GLN A 64 -8.21 -1.69 -9.09
C GLN A 64 -7.48 -2.38 -7.93
N THR A 65 -6.16 -2.30 -7.87
CA THR A 65 -5.36 -2.89 -6.80
C THR A 65 -5.31 -1.93 -5.61
N PHE A 66 -5.95 -2.32 -4.52
CA PHE A 66 -6.07 -1.49 -3.32
C PHE A 66 -5.00 -1.75 -2.28
N CYS A 67 -4.59 -3.00 -2.13
CA CYS A 67 -3.68 -3.38 -1.05
C CYS A 67 -2.73 -4.49 -1.47
N VAL A 68 -1.57 -4.53 -0.82
CA VAL A 68 -0.54 -5.53 -1.00
C VAL A 68 0.08 -5.88 0.35
N ALA A 69 0.39 -7.16 0.57
CA ALA A 69 1.13 -7.63 1.74
C ALA A 69 2.09 -8.75 1.37
N VAL A 70 3.22 -8.82 2.07
CA VAL A 70 4.29 -9.77 1.79
C VAL A 70 4.43 -10.77 2.92
N ASP A 71 4.25 -12.06 2.61
CA ASP A 71 4.68 -13.15 3.45
C ASP A 71 6.17 -13.42 3.21
N SER A 72 7.00 -12.72 3.95
CA SER A 72 8.45 -12.90 3.85
C SER A 72 8.92 -14.28 4.32
N LEU A 73 8.13 -15.00 5.13
CA LEU A 73 8.47 -16.34 5.58
C LEU A 73 8.42 -17.35 4.43
N HIS A 74 7.33 -17.32 3.65
CA HIS A 74 7.07 -18.29 2.58
C HIS A 74 7.37 -17.72 1.17
N GLY A 75 7.75 -16.44 1.06
CA GLY A 75 8.03 -15.80 -0.23
C GLY A 75 6.79 -15.57 -1.09
N LEU A 76 5.67 -15.18 -0.46
CA LEU A 76 4.40 -14.90 -1.12
C LEU A 76 4.06 -13.41 -1.08
N VAL A 77 3.35 -12.96 -2.10
CA VAL A 77 2.81 -11.60 -2.20
C VAL A 77 1.31 -11.67 -2.45
N TYR A 78 0.54 -11.14 -1.53
CA TYR A 78 -0.92 -11.07 -1.60
C TYR A 78 -1.35 -9.69 -2.09
N VAL A 79 -2.24 -9.66 -3.08
CA VAL A 79 -2.75 -8.42 -3.66
C VAL A 79 -4.27 -8.41 -3.61
N GLY A 80 -4.83 -7.42 -2.93
CA GLY A 80 -6.28 -7.18 -2.91
C GLY A 80 -6.69 -6.27 -4.06
N GLN A 81 -7.67 -6.70 -4.86
CA GLN A 81 -8.22 -5.90 -5.96
C GLN A 81 -9.74 -5.81 -5.92
N ARG A 82 -10.27 -4.74 -6.51
CA ARG A 82 -11.71 -4.46 -6.61
C ARG A 82 -12.16 -4.43 -8.07
N GLY A 83 -13.36 -4.91 -8.32
CA GLY A 83 -14.00 -5.00 -9.62
C GLY A 83 -15.08 -6.07 -9.58
N ASP A 84 -15.98 -6.06 -10.55
CA ASP A 84 -17.05 -7.04 -10.66
C ASP A 84 -16.53 -8.32 -11.34
N ASP A 85 -17.02 -9.46 -10.91
CA ASP A 85 -16.74 -10.80 -11.50
C ASP A 85 -15.24 -11.15 -11.63
N ILE A 86 -14.40 -10.61 -10.73
CA ILE A 86 -12.95 -10.89 -10.71
C ILE A 86 -12.53 -11.48 -9.36
N PRO A 87 -11.39 -12.22 -9.30
CA PRO A 87 -10.80 -12.62 -8.04
C PRO A 87 -10.47 -11.41 -7.17
N LYS A 88 -10.78 -11.46 -5.88
CA LYS A 88 -10.57 -10.35 -4.95
C LYS A 88 -9.17 -10.35 -4.35
N VAL A 89 -8.54 -11.51 -4.24
CA VAL A 89 -7.17 -11.65 -3.75
C VAL A 89 -6.38 -12.49 -4.74
N LEU A 90 -5.27 -11.95 -5.21
CA LEU A 90 -4.29 -12.63 -6.05
C LEU A 90 -3.06 -12.95 -5.22
N VAL A 91 -2.44 -14.10 -5.48
CA VAL A 91 -1.21 -14.52 -4.80
C VAL A 91 -0.12 -14.78 -5.82
N PHE A 92 1.02 -14.11 -5.60
CA PHE A 92 2.22 -14.26 -6.41
C PHE A 92 3.37 -14.77 -5.55
N SER A 93 4.40 -15.34 -6.16
CA SER A 93 5.68 -15.49 -5.49
C SER A 93 6.44 -14.15 -5.46
N VAL A 94 7.43 -14.03 -4.57
CA VAL A 94 8.31 -12.84 -4.55
C VAL A 94 9.12 -12.68 -5.84
N GLU A 95 9.27 -13.75 -6.65
CA GLU A 95 9.87 -13.71 -8.00
C GLU A 95 8.89 -13.20 -9.06
N GLY A 96 7.60 -13.07 -8.74
CA GLY A 96 6.56 -12.51 -9.61
C GLY A 96 5.72 -13.52 -10.39
N TYR A 97 5.78 -14.80 -10.06
CA TYR A 97 4.91 -15.80 -10.67
C TYR A 97 3.54 -15.81 -9.99
N PHE A 98 2.46 -15.74 -10.77
CA PHE A 98 1.11 -15.96 -10.26
C PHE A 98 0.95 -17.41 -9.80
N LEU A 99 0.38 -17.60 -8.61
CA LEU A 99 0.22 -18.93 -8.02
C LEU A 99 -1.25 -19.36 -7.96
N TYR A 100 -2.09 -18.55 -7.37
CA TYR A 100 -3.53 -18.78 -7.21
C TYR A 100 -4.26 -17.50 -6.81
N SER A 101 -5.60 -17.58 -6.73
CA SER A 101 -6.46 -16.48 -6.30
C SER A 101 -7.69 -17.01 -5.58
N TRP A 102 -8.36 -16.13 -4.82
CA TRP A 102 -9.69 -16.41 -4.25
C TRP A 102 -10.56 -15.16 -4.21
N ASN A 103 -11.89 -15.37 -4.09
CA ASN A 103 -12.88 -14.30 -3.95
C ASN A 103 -13.96 -14.60 -2.91
N ASP A 104 -13.97 -15.81 -2.36
CA ASP A 104 -14.95 -16.20 -1.38
C ASP A 104 -14.82 -15.35 -0.11
N THR A 105 -15.97 -14.85 0.38
CA THR A 105 -16.05 -14.09 1.63
C THR A 105 -15.33 -12.72 1.64
N VAL A 106 -14.82 -12.24 0.50
CA VAL A 106 -14.25 -10.90 0.32
C VAL A 106 -15.12 -10.12 -0.66
N GLU A 107 -15.55 -8.91 -0.29
CA GLU A 107 -16.38 -8.04 -1.14
C GLU A 107 -15.57 -6.88 -1.70
N MET A 108 -15.09 -6.02 -0.82
CA MET A 108 -14.27 -4.84 -1.17
C MET A 108 -13.03 -4.78 -0.28
N PRO A 109 -11.97 -5.52 -0.61
CA PRO A 109 -10.73 -5.49 0.18
C PRO A 109 -10.17 -4.06 0.18
N HIS A 110 -9.76 -3.59 1.35
CA HIS A 110 -9.13 -2.28 1.50
C HIS A 110 -7.71 -2.40 2.04
N GLY A 111 -7.54 -2.98 3.23
CA GLY A 111 -6.25 -3.29 3.83
C GLY A 111 -5.96 -4.79 3.77
N ILE A 112 -4.68 -5.13 3.71
CA ILE A 112 -4.21 -6.50 3.81
C ILE A 112 -2.92 -6.53 4.64
N PHE A 113 -2.82 -7.48 5.55
CA PHE A 113 -1.66 -7.66 6.43
C PHE A 113 -1.32 -9.13 6.55
N VAL A 114 -0.05 -9.46 6.55
CA VAL A 114 0.42 -10.83 6.82
C VAL A 114 1.13 -10.87 8.16
N LEU A 115 0.59 -11.66 9.07
CA LEU A 115 1.30 -12.02 10.30
C LEU A 115 2.18 -13.23 10.03
N ASN A 116 3.49 -13.06 10.15
CA ASN A 116 4.46 -14.14 10.15
C ASN A 116 4.83 -14.48 11.61
N THR A 117 4.65 -15.73 12.00
CA THR A 117 5.20 -16.29 13.24
C THR A 117 6.45 -17.13 12.92
N ALA A 118 7.05 -17.75 13.91
CA ALA A 118 8.25 -18.57 13.70
C ALA A 118 8.01 -19.77 12.75
N THR A 119 6.78 -20.28 12.64
CA THR A 119 6.45 -21.52 11.92
C THR A 119 5.29 -21.43 10.95
N ASP A 120 4.52 -20.35 10.99
CA ASP A 120 3.28 -20.23 10.23
C ASP A 120 2.98 -18.76 9.85
N SER A 121 2.05 -18.57 8.94
CA SER A 121 1.55 -17.25 8.59
C SER A 121 0.04 -17.21 8.50
N SER A 122 -0.53 -16.01 8.68
CA SER A 122 -1.95 -15.76 8.45
C SER A 122 -2.15 -14.43 7.72
N VAL A 123 -3.18 -14.37 6.89
CA VAL A 123 -3.53 -13.20 6.07
C VAL A 123 -4.74 -12.52 6.67
N TRP A 124 -4.62 -11.23 6.95
CA TRP A 124 -5.70 -10.43 7.50
C TRP A 124 -6.17 -9.41 6.46
N ILE A 125 -7.47 -9.32 6.26
CA ILE A 125 -8.08 -8.43 5.25
C ILE A 125 -9.16 -7.59 5.90
N THR A 126 -9.09 -6.27 5.71
CA THR A 126 -10.21 -5.38 6.01
C THR A 126 -11.10 -5.26 4.79
N ASP A 127 -12.40 -5.33 5.02
CA ASP A 127 -13.43 -5.30 3.98
C ASP A 127 -14.39 -4.15 4.24
N VAL A 128 -14.35 -3.15 3.36
CA VAL A 128 -15.15 -1.92 3.45
C VAL A 128 -16.44 -1.98 2.63
N GLY A 129 -16.77 -3.16 2.07
CA GLY A 129 -18.02 -3.34 1.36
C GLY A 129 -19.24 -3.02 2.23
N SER A 130 -20.35 -2.70 1.60
CA SER A 130 -21.64 -2.45 2.28
C SER A 130 -22.61 -3.64 2.17
N GLY A 131 -22.21 -4.69 1.48
CA GLY A 131 -22.99 -5.90 1.32
C GLY A 131 -22.70 -6.94 2.39
N LYS A 132 -22.98 -8.20 2.05
CA LYS A 132 -22.98 -9.35 2.96
C LYS A 132 -21.68 -9.56 3.75
N TYR A 133 -20.52 -9.16 3.22
CA TYR A 133 -19.22 -9.47 3.81
C TYR A 133 -18.49 -8.22 4.34
N GLY A 134 -19.01 -7.03 4.08
CA GLY A 134 -18.36 -5.76 4.43
C GLY A 134 -18.39 -5.40 5.90
N HIS A 135 -17.77 -4.29 6.24
CA HIS A 135 -17.59 -3.77 7.60
C HIS A 135 -16.91 -4.76 8.56
N THR A 136 -15.92 -5.50 8.06
CA THR A 136 -15.27 -6.59 8.81
C THR A 136 -13.76 -6.59 8.66
N VAL A 137 -13.09 -7.22 9.65
CA VAL A 137 -11.71 -7.67 9.57
C VAL A 137 -11.71 -9.19 9.56
N LYS A 138 -11.03 -9.81 8.60
CA LYS A 138 -11.08 -11.26 8.39
C LYS A 138 -9.68 -11.87 8.41
N GLN A 139 -9.57 -13.03 9.05
CA GLN A 139 -8.36 -13.84 9.04
C GLN A 139 -8.51 -15.01 8.08
N TYR A 140 -7.49 -15.21 7.26
CA TYR A 140 -7.38 -16.33 6.33
C TYR A 140 -6.09 -17.13 6.57
N SER A 141 -6.14 -18.42 6.23
CA SER A 141 -4.90 -19.17 6.01
C SER A 141 -4.17 -18.65 4.76
N PRO A 142 -2.89 -18.97 4.57
CA PRO A 142 -2.16 -18.62 3.35
C PRO A 142 -2.85 -19.09 2.07
N SER A 143 -3.58 -20.21 2.12
CA SER A 143 -4.33 -20.76 0.98
C SER A 143 -5.69 -20.12 0.70
N GLY A 144 -6.08 -19.07 1.47
CA GLY A 144 -7.36 -18.37 1.29
C GLY A 144 -8.54 -18.99 2.03
N LYS A 145 -8.34 -19.97 2.92
CA LYS A 145 -9.41 -20.49 3.77
C LYS A 145 -9.73 -19.48 4.87
N LEU A 146 -11.00 -19.03 4.94
CA LEU A 146 -11.48 -18.19 6.03
C LEU A 146 -11.35 -18.90 7.38
N LEU A 147 -10.68 -18.28 8.33
CA LEU A 147 -10.47 -18.78 9.69
C LEU A 147 -11.35 -18.05 10.70
N GLN A 148 -11.49 -16.73 10.55
CA GLN A 148 -12.19 -15.88 11.50
C GLN A 148 -12.76 -14.62 10.84
N VAL A 149 -13.83 -14.08 11.43
CA VAL A 149 -14.44 -12.79 11.07
C VAL A 149 -14.62 -11.96 12.34
N LEU A 150 -14.13 -10.74 12.33
CA LEU A 150 -14.35 -9.73 13.35
C LEU A 150 -15.27 -8.64 12.78
N GLY A 151 -16.12 -8.08 13.64
CA GLY A 151 -17.17 -7.16 13.22
C GLY A 151 -18.48 -7.91 12.93
N THR A 152 -19.50 -7.18 12.51
CA THR A 152 -20.81 -7.72 12.16
C THR A 152 -21.00 -7.62 10.65
N PRO A 153 -20.84 -8.72 9.90
CA PRO A 153 -20.86 -8.69 8.43
C PRO A 153 -22.09 -7.98 7.87
N GLY A 154 -21.86 -7.02 6.96
CA GLY A 154 -22.91 -6.23 6.32
C GLY A 154 -23.58 -5.17 7.21
N ASN A 155 -23.12 -4.98 8.43
CA ASN A 155 -23.69 -4.01 9.36
C ASN A 155 -22.62 -3.06 9.89
N ALA A 156 -22.64 -1.82 9.41
CA ALA A 156 -21.82 -0.75 9.94
C ALA A 156 -22.22 -0.40 11.38
N GLY A 157 -21.25 -0.04 12.19
CA GLY A 157 -21.52 0.44 13.54
C GLY A 157 -20.26 0.73 14.35
N SER A 158 -20.47 1.25 15.55
CA SER A 158 -19.39 1.65 16.47
C SER A 158 -19.36 0.81 17.76
N SER A 159 -20.28 -0.13 17.93
CA SER A 159 -20.37 -0.97 19.14
C SER A 159 -19.08 -1.78 19.35
N LEU A 160 -18.70 -1.95 20.61
CA LEU A 160 -17.59 -2.80 21.01
C LEU A 160 -18.05 -4.18 21.50
N ASN A 161 -19.35 -4.32 21.80
CA ASN A 161 -19.94 -5.59 22.20
C ASN A 161 -21.43 -5.69 21.76
N PRO A 162 -21.76 -6.43 20.70
CA PRO A 162 -20.82 -7.09 19.78
C PRO A 162 -19.95 -6.09 19.02
N LEU A 163 -18.72 -6.51 18.69
CA LEU A 163 -17.80 -5.65 17.93
C LEU A 163 -18.35 -5.32 16.54
N GLN A 164 -18.34 -4.05 16.20
CA GLN A 164 -18.73 -3.53 14.90
C GLN A 164 -17.67 -2.58 14.35
N PHE A 165 -17.57 -2.48 13.04
CA PHE A 165 -16.74 -1.51 12.33
C PHE A 165 -17.59 -0.72 11.35
N ASP A 166 -17.09 0.44 10.94
CA ASP A 166 -17.67 1.21 9.84
C ASP A 166 -16.57 1.60 8.85
N GLN A 167 -16.35 0.74 7.87
CA GLN A 167 -15.29 0.82 6.85
C GLN A 167 -13.87 0.79 7.47
N PRO A 168 -13.47 -0.36 8.07
CA PRO A 168 -12.12 -0.51 8.61
C PRO A 168 -11.07 -0.44 7.51
N ALA A 169 -10.13 0.52 7.61
CA ALA A 169 -9.17 0.78 6.54
C ALA A 169 -8.01 -0.22 6.56
N GLU A 170 -7.36 -0.42 7.69
CA GLU A 170 -6.23 -1.34 7.80
C GLU A 170 -6.16 -1.98 9.19
N VAL A 171 -5.44 -3.10 9.27
CA VAL A 171 -5.14 -3.83 10.51
C VAL A 171 -3.66 -4.15 10.58
N PHE A 172 -3.09 -4.06 11.77
CA PHE A 172 -1.77 -4.59 12.13
C PHE A 172 -1.94 -5.60 13.26
N VAL A 173 -1.30 -6.76 13.17
CA VAL A 173 -1.41 -7.83 14.15
C VAL A 173 -0.03 -8.20 14.66
N GLU A 174 0.11 -8.28 16.00
CA GLU A 174 1.34 -8.72 16.66
C GLU A 174 1.37 -10.25 16.85
N GLU A 175 2.55 -10.81 17.05
CA GLU A 175 2.73 -12.27 17.27
C GLU A 175 1.98 -12.79 18.49
N ASN A 176 1.75 -11.94 19.51
CA ASN A 176 0.96 -12.29 20.69
C ASN A 176 -0.56 -12.30 20.45
N GLY A 177 -1.00 -11.97 19.21
CA GLY A 177 -2.40 -11.90 18.80
C GLY A 177 -3.09 -10.58 19.12
N GLU A 178 -2.42 -9.63 19.77
CA GLU A 178 -2.96 -8.26 19.88
C GLU A 178 -3.01 -7.59 18.51
N MET A 179 -4.03 -6.78 18.27
CA MET A 179 -4.19 -6.12 16.97
C MET A 179 -4.60 -4.65 17.09
N TYR A 180 -4.24 -3.90 16.07
CA TYR A 180 -4.57 -2.47 15.93
C TYR A 180 -5.38 -2.29 14.66
N VAL A 181 -6.56 -1.71 14.78
CA VAL A 181 -7.46 -1.47 13.64
C VAL A 181 -7.72 0.03 13.53
N VAL A 182 -7.47 0.58 12.35
CA VAL A 182 -7.94 1.91 11.99
C VAL A 182 -9.28 1.76 11.27
N ASP A 183 -10.31 2.43 11.78
CA ASP A 183 -11.70 2.22 11.41
C ASP A 183 -12.38 3.53 11.07
N GLY A 184 -12.76 3.70 9.81
CA GLY A 184 -13.45 4.90 9.32
C GLY A 184 -12.99 5.42 7.96
N ASP A 185 -12.67 4.57 6.98
CA ASP A 185 -12.38 4.99 5.61
C ASP A 185 -13.65 5.46 4.87
N GLY A 186 -14.04 6.70 5.16
CA GLY A 186 -15.28 7.30 4.64
C GLY A 186 -16.54 6.96 5.46
N GLY A 187 -16.43 6.12 6.49
CA GLY A 187 -17.49 5.83 7.43
C GLY A 187 -17.62 6.88 8.54
N MET A 188 -18.53 6.63 9.48
CA MET A 188 -18.78 7.53 10.61
C MET A 188 -17.75 7.36 11.73
N ASN A 189 -17.13 6.19 11.86
CA ASN A 189 -16.09 5.95 12.84
C ASN A 189 -14.81 6.70 12.40
N ASN A 190 -14.06 7.23 13.26
CA ASN A 190 -12.77 7.85 13.00
C ASN A 190 -11.87 7.49 14.19
N ARG A 191 -11.48 6.22 14.26
CA ARG A 191 -10.89 5.67 15.48
C ARG A 191 -9.77 4.68 15.22
N LEU A 192 -8.89 4.57 16.19
CA LEU A 192 -7.87 3.56 16.35
C LEU A 192 -8.28 2.66 17.52
N LEU A 193 -8.40 1.36 17.28
CA LEU A 193 -8.68 0.36 18.31
C LEU A 193 -7.46 -0.52 18.54
N LYS A 194 -7.15 -0.79 19.81
CA LYS A 194 -6.34 -1.93 20.19
C LYS A 194 -7.24 -3.02 20.74
N LEU A 195 -7.11 -4.22 20.17
CA LEU A 195 -7.86 -5.40 20.60
C LEU A 195 -6.90 -6.46 21.15
N SER A 196 -7.36 -7.22 22.15
CA SER A 196 -6.66 -8.37 22.70
C SER A 196 -6.72 -9.58 21.75
N GLN A 197 -6.00 -10.65 22.05
CA GLN A 197 -6.03 -11.90 21.29
C GLN A 197 -7.45 -12.51 21.19
N ASP A 198 -8.29 -12.32 22.19
CA ASP A 198 -9.71 -12.72 22.16
C ASP A 198 -10.65 -11.61 21.67
N HIS A 199 -10.08 -10.62 20.97
CA HIS A 199 -10.75 -9.54 20.22
C HIS A 199 -11.63 -8.63 21.07
N LYS A 200 -11.28 -8.47 22.35
CA LYS A 200 -11.89 -7.48 23.23
C LYS A 200 -11.07 -6.20 23.18
N GLU A 201 -11.76 -5.09 23.28
CA GLU A 201 -11.10 -3.78 23.36
C GLU A 201 -10.19 -3.72 24.60
N ILE A 202 -8.93 -3.31 24.36
CA ILE A 202 -7.96 -2.96 25.41
C ILE A 202 -8.00 -1.45 25.61
N TRP A 203 -7.90 -0.70 24.54
CA TRP A 203 -8.09 0.74 24.50
C TRP A 203 -8.58 1.21 23.13
N LEU A 204 -9.19 2.38 23.12
CA LEU A 204 -9.71 3.06 21.95
C LEU A 204 -9.26 4.52 21.99
N SER A 205 -8.80 5.04 20.87
CA SER A 205 -8.49 6.44 20.66
C SER A 205 -9.16 6.96 19.40
N GLY A 206 -9.64 8.18 19.44
CA GLY A 206 -10.13 8.88 18.26
C GLY A 206 -11.62 9.14 18.23
N GLU A 207 -11.91 10.26 17.60
CA GLU A 207 -13.20 10.73 17.14
C GLU A 207 -12.96 11.61 15.90
N ASN A 208 -14.00 11.97 15.18
CA ASN A 208 -13.85 12.84 14.02
C ASN A 208 -13.40 14.26 14.42
N GLY A 209 -12.28 14.71 13.88
CA GLY A 209 -11.75 16.04 14.15
C GLY A 209 -10.31 16.23 13.73
N THR A 210 -9.75 17.41 14.10
CA THR A 210 -8.39 17.85 13.78
C THR A 210 -7.49 18.01 15.00
N GLY A 211 -8.04 17.85 16.20
CA GLY A 211 -7.30 17.97 17.47
C GLY A 211 -6.35 16.80 17.72
N VAL A 212 -5.67 16.84 18.86
CA VAL A 212 -4.82 15.76 19.34
C VAL A 212 -5.67 14.50 19.57
N GLY A 213 -5.25 13.38 19.01
CA GLY A 213 -5.96 12.11 19.12
C GLY A 213 -7.27 12.03 18.30
N GLN A 214 -7.70 13.11 17.66
CA GLN A 214 -8.82 13.09 16.73
C GLN A 214 -8.33 12.70 15.32
N PHE A 215 -9.19 12.10 14.50
CA PHE A 215 -8.85 11.66 13.15
C PHE A 215 -9.81 12.20 12.10
N LYS A 216 -9.29 12.30 10.89
CA LYS A 216 -10.06 12.47 9.67
C LYS A 216 -9.60 11.44 8.66
N ILE A 217 -10.31 10.32 8.65
CA ILE A 217 -9.97 9.12 7.90
C ILE A 217 -8.61 8.55 8.34
N PRO A 218 -8.54 7.86 9.51
CA PRO A 218 -7.38 7.07 9.88
C PRO A 218 -7.25 5.90 8.89
N HIS A 219 -6.19 5.89 8.07
CA HIS A 219 -6.16 5.09 6.85
C HIS A 219 -5.16 3.94 6.88
N SER A 220 -4.06 4.08 7.62
CA SER A 220 -3.03 3.04 7.72
C SER A 220 -2.41 3.04 9.11
N VAL A 221 -1.97 1.86 9.56
CA VAL A 221 -1.37 1.66 10.89
C VAL A 221 -0.16 0.75 10.83
N THR A 222 0.90 1.12 11.55
CA THR A 222 2.10 0.29 11.72
C THR A 222 2.70 0.51 13.10
N LEU A 223 3.56 -0.42 13.53
CA LEU A 223 4.24 -0.36 14.81
C LEU A 223 5.76 -0.27 14.62
N ASP A 224 6.43 0.38 15.56
CA ASP A 224 7.87 0.32 15.66
C ASP A 224 8.34 -0.56 16.84
N PRO A 225 9.63 -0.91 16.93
CA PRO A 225 10.14 -1.79 17.98
C PRO A 225 10.20 -1.13 19.35
N PHE A 226 9.87 0.17 19.45
CA PHE A 226 9.92 0.93 20.70
C PHE A 226 8.55 1.05 21.39
N GLY A 227 7.55 0.30 20.89
CA GLY A 227 6.21 0.30 21.45
C GLY A 227 5.38 1.52 21.05
N ARG A 228 5.61 2.05 19.86
CA ARG A 228 4.83 3.19 19.33
C ARG A 228 3.96 2.72 18.15
N VAL A 229 2.69 3.16 18.18
CA VAL A 229 1.70 2.91 17.12
C VAL A 229 1.63 4.15 16.23
N TRP A 230 1.92 3.98 14.96
CA TRP A 230 1.97 5.04 13.94
C TRP A 230 0.74 4.97 13.05
N VAL A 231 -0.04 6.04 12.98
CA VAL A 231 -1.31 6.09 12.26
C VAL A 231 -1.28 7.19 11.20
N ALA A 232 -1.53 6.83 9.97
CA ALA A 232 -1.77 7.76 8.88
C ALA A 232 -3.15 8.41 9.04
N ASP A 233 -3.19 9.65 9.51
CA ASP A 233 -4.39 10.48 9.64
C ASP A 233 -4.55 11.29 8.33
N ARG A 234 -5.04 10.58 7.31
CA ARG A 234 -4.96 10.94 5.89
C ARG A 234 -5.44 12.35 5.59
N ASP A 235 -6.69 12.66 5.91
CA ASP A 235 -7.31 13.93 5.55
C ASP A 235 -6.88 15.08 6.47
N ASN A 236 -6.26 14.80 7.60
CA ASN A 236 -5.58 15.79 8.43
C ASN A 236 -4.13 16.03 8.00
N ARG A 237 -3.65 15.33 6.96
CA ARG A 237 -2.27 15.46 6.43
C ARG A 237 -1.21 15.34 7.50
N ARG A 238 -1.32 14.29 8.33
CA ARG A 238 -0.37 14.02 9.41
C ARG A 238 -0.27 12.52 9.69
N ILE A 239 0.81 12.15 10.36
CA ILE A 239 0.92 10.87 11.04
C ILE A 239 0.84 11.16 12.54
N GLN A 240 -0.02 10.46 13.26
CA GLN A 240 -0.09 10.54 14.72
C GLN A 240 0.55 9.29 15.34
N VAL A 241 1.15 9.47 16.51
CA VAL A 241 1.89 8.42 17.21
C VAL A 241 1.31 8.24 18.61
N PHE A 242 1.07 7.00 19.00
CA PHE A 242 0.47 6.62 20.27
C PHE A 242 1.35 5.60 20.99
N ASP A 243 1.30 5.59 22.32
CA ASP A 243 1.87 4.54 23.14
C ASP A 243 1.08 3.23 22.97
N LYS A 244 1.76 2.16 22.65
CA LYS A 244 1.14 0.87 22.37
C LYS A 244 0.46 0.24 23.57
N VAL A 245 0.88 0.56 24.81
CA VAL A 245 0.36 -0.03 26.04
C VAL A 245 -0.84 0.77 26.55
N THR A 246 -0.70 2.07 26.61
CA THR A 246 -1.70 2.96 27.22
C THR A 246 -2.68 3.57 26.23
N GLY A 247 -2.33 3.64 24.93
CA GLY A 247 -3.08 4.39 23.92
C GLY A 247 -2.92 5.90 24.02
N GLU A 248 -2.03 6.39 24.89
CA GLU A 248 -1.76 7.84 25.03
C GLU A 248 -1.07 8.40 23.78
N TRP A 249 -1.46 9.59 23.40
CA TRP A 249 -0.85 10.30 22.29
C TRP A 249 0.57 10.77 22.64
N LEU A 250 1.55 10.45 21.78
CA LEU A 250 2.95 10.77 21.97
C LEU A 250 3.45 11.91 21.10
N GLY A 251 2.80 12.16 19.96
CA GLY A 251 3.24 13.20 19.03
C GLY A 251 2.62 13.06 17.65
N ALA A 252 2.98 13.96 16.75
CA ALA A 252 2.55 13.89 15.36
C ALA A 252 3.58 14.52 14.42
N TRP A 253 3.61 14.01 13.19
CA TRP A 253 4.33 14.59 12.06
C TRP A 253 3.34 15.20 11.06
N SER A 254 3.53 16.46 10.68
CA SER A 254 2.71 17.14 9.66
C SER A 254 3.54 17.87 8.61
N SER A 255 4.75 18.29 8.92
CA SER A 255 5.58 19.12 8.04
C SER A 255 5.96 18.43 6.71
N CYS A 256 6.03 17.08 6.68
CA CYS A 256 6.30 16.31 5.47
C CYS A 256 5.07 16.08 4.58
N PHE A 257 3.89 16.49 4.99
CA PHE A 257 2.62 16.15 4.33
C PHE A 257 1.83 17.37 3.82
N SER A 258 2.51 18.50 3.59
CA SER A 258 1.87 19.74 3.11
C SER A 258 1.25 19.61 1.73
N GLU A 259 1.86 18.80 0.84
CA GLU A 259 1.40 18.61 -0.54
C GLU A 259 0.24 17.59 -0.61
N ASP A 260 0.38 16.46 0.11
CA ASP A 260 -0.64 15.39 0.14
C ASP A 260 -0.59 14.63 1.46
N GLY A 261 -1.73 14.08 1.89
CA GLY A 261 -1.83 13.26 3.09
C GLY A 261 -1.15 11.89 2.96
N PRO A 262 -0.80 11.26 4.09
CA PRO A 262 -0.29 9.89 4.09
C PRO A 262 -1.44 8.91 3.88
N TYR A 263 -1.38 8.09 2.83
CA TYR A 263 -2.33 7.00 2.59
C TYR A 263 -1.87 5.70 3.23
N SER A 264 -0.59 5.40 3.18
CA SER A 264 -0.04 4.19 3.77
C SER A 264 1.27 4.48 4.49
N VAL A 265 1.52 3.76 5.57
CA VAL A 265 2.73 3.84 6.38
C VAL A 265 3.24 2.44 6.68
N ARG A 266 4.53 2.17 6.40
CA ARG A 266 5.16 0.90 6.72
C ARG A 266 6.64 1.07 7.04
N PHE A 267 7.11 0.49 8.14
CA PHE A 267 8.54 0.48 8.44
C PHE A 267 9.30 -0.50 7.56
N THR A 268 10.54 -0.15 7.23
CA THR A 268 11.49 -1.12 6.67
C THR A 268 11.84 -2.18 7.70
N GLY A 269 12.24 -3.38 7.25
CA GLY A 269 12.50 -4.50 8.16
C GLY A 269 13.58 -4.24 9.22
N ASN A 270 14.48 -3.28 8.99
CA ASN A 270 15.48 -2.84 9.96
C ASN A 270 15.03 -1.64 10.81
N TYR A 271 13.81 -1.16 10.62
CA TYR A 271 13.22 0.00 11.30
C TYR A 271 14.01 1.31 11.17
N LYS A 272 14.85 1.45 10.15
CA LYS A 272 15.60 2.69 9.90
C LYS A 272 14.75 3.73 9.17
N TYR A 273 13.78 3.29 8.41
CA TYR A 273 12.96 4.17 7.58
C TYR A 273 11.49 3.83 7.69
N LEU A 274 10.64 4.85 7.55
CA LEU A 274 9.21 4.75 7.37
C LEU A 274 8.90 5.08 5.90
N ILE A 275 8.26 4.15 5.20
CA ILE A 275 7.79 4.34 3.83
C ILE A 275 6.37 4.90 3.91
N VAL A 276 6.11 5.97 3.18
CA VAL A 276 4.78 6.62 3.13
C VAL A 276 4.32 6.75 1.69
N ALA A 277 3.10 6.31 1.41
CA ALA A 277 2.46 6.51 0.11
C ALA A 277 1.61 7.78 0.10
N HIS A 278 1.74 8.56 -0.99
CA HIS A 278 0.95 9.76 -1.28
C HIS A 278 0.18 9.54 -2.59
N LEU A 279 -1.13 9.35 -2.48
CA LEU A 279 -1.97 8.94 -3.60
C LEU A 279 -2.08 10.03 -4.69
N ASN A 280 -2.36 11.27 -4.27
CA ASN A 280 -2.74 12.32 -5.22
C ASN A 280 -1.55 12.93 -5.97
N ILE A 281 -0.35 12.79 -5.42
CA ILE A 281 0.90 13.27 -6.04
C ILE A 281 1.77 12.14 -6.60
N ASN A 282 1.24 10.91 -6.63
CA ASN A 282 1.90 9.73 -7.20
C ASN A 282 3.32 9.53 -6.67
N ARG A 283 3.52 9.56 -5.34
CA ARG A 283 4.85 9.55 -4.71
C ARG A 283 4.91 8.59 -3.54
N LEU A 284 6.07 7.95 -3.37
CA LEU A 284 6.46 7.36 -2.10
C LEU A 284 7.53 8.25 -1.46
N SER A 285 7.34 8.56 -0.18
CA SER A 285 8.37 9.22 0.63
C SER A 285 9.03 8.22 1.57
N ILE A 286 10.34 8.30 1.70
CA ILE A 286 11.15 7.52 2.61
C ILE A 286 11.62 8.46 3.71
N LEU A 287 11.11 8.28 4.91
CA LEU A 287 11.39 9.13 6.06
C LEU A 287 12.36 8.44 7.01
N ALA A 288 13.26 9.21 7.62
CA ALA A 288 14.09 8.69 8.71
C ALA A 288 13.20 8.30 9.90
N ALA A 289 13.33 7.08 10.39
CA ALA A 289 12.63 6.66 11.60
C ALA A 289 13.26 7.36 12.82
N PRO A 290 12.44 7.88 13.76
CA PRO A 290 12.98 8.55 14.93
C PRO A 290 13.57 7.54 15.92
N PRO A 291 14.58 7.94 16.68
CA PRO A 291 15.18 7.10 17.71
C PRO A 291 14.17 6.79 18.83
N VAL A 292 14.58 5.94 19.77
CA VAL A 292 13.83 5.69 20.99
C VAL A 292 13.66 6.98 21.81
N GLY A 293 12.48 7.17 22.37
CA GLY A 293 12.15 8.25 23.33
C GLY A 293 11.57 9.51 22.67
N GLU A 294 12.03 9.93 21.51
CA GLU A 294 11.55 11.15 20.87
C GLU A 294 10.82 10.86 19.56
N ILE A 295 9.73 11.56 19.31
CA ILE A 295 9.06 11.54 18.00
C ILE A 295 9.77 12.52 17.06
N GLY A 296 10.18 13.69 17.57
CA GLY A 296 10.87 14.73 16.78
C GLY A 296 10.06 15.21 15.56
N ASP A 297 10.76 15.82 14.63
CA ASP A 297 10.20 16.27 13.36
C ASP A 297 10.45 15.22 12.26
N CYS A 298 9.54 15.11 11.28
CA CYS A 298 9.73 14.24 10.15
C CYS A 298 10.84 14.75 9.22
N ALA A 299 11.64 13.83 8.69
CA ALA A 299 12.69 14.12 7.73
C ALA A 299 12.60 13.16 6.53
N ILE A 300 12.31 13.71 5.35
CA ILE A 300 12.34 12.95 4.09
C ILE A 300 13.79 12.75 3.67
N VAL A 301 14.24 11.52 3.55
CA VAL A 301 15.59 11.15 3.16
C VAL A 301 15.72 10.72 1.72
N SER A 302 14.61 10.27 1.12
CA SER A 302 14.52 9.92 -0.31
C SER A 302 13.05 9.93 -0.75
N THR A 303 12.83 10.02 -2.05
CA THR A 303 11.50 9.91 -2.66
C THR A 303 11.55 9.00 -3.89
N ILE A 304 10.43 8.36 -4.19
CA ILE A 304 10.19 7.64 -5.43
C ILE A 304 8.99 8.30 -6.11
N GLN A 305 9.24 9.01 -7.21
CA GLN A 305 8.17 9.56 -8.02
C GLN A 305 7.65 8.46 -8.96
N LEU A 306 6.37 8.18 -8.90
CA LEU A 306 5.69 7.25 -9.77
C LEU A 306 5.16 7.98 -11.01
N ALA A 307 4.77 7.23 -12.04
CA ALA A 307 4.13 7.80 -13.22
C ALA A 307 2.79 8.48 -12.86
N ASP A 308 2.37 9.42 -13.69
CA ASP A 308 1.09 10.10 -13.52
C ASP A 308 -0.05 9.07 -13.50
N GLU A 309 -1.09 9.36 -12.71
CA GLU A 309 -2.29 8.56 -12.54
C GLU A 309 -2.08 7.15 -11.96
N THR A 310 -0.90 6.82 -11.42
CA THR A 310 -0.69 5.52 -10.74
C THR A 310 -1.52 5.38 -9.47
N LYS A 311 -1.65 6.47 -8.69
CA LYS A 311 -2.43 6.54 -7.45
C LYS A 311 -2.02 5.44 -6.46
N PRO A 312 -0.81 5.52 -5.90
CA PRO A 312 -0.31 4.55 -4.91
C PRO A 312 -1.19 4.58 -3.67
N HIS A 313 -1.66 3.42 -3.22
CA HIS A 313 -2.64 3.35 -2.14
C HIS A 313 -2.06 2.72 -0.87
N LEU A 314 -1.81 1.41 -0.84
CA LEU A 314 -1.19 0.76 0.31
C LEU A 314 0.15 0.12 -0.08
N VAL A 315 1.11 0.21 0.83
CA VAL A 315 2.47 -0.28 0.65
C VAL A 315 2.79 -1.37 1.68
N ASP A 316 3.62 -2.34 1.27
CA ASP A 316 4.26 -3.24 2.21
C ASP A 316 5.73 -3.46 1.85
N VAL A 317 6.49 -3.99 2.80
CA VAL A 317 7.94 -4.17 2.68
C VAL A 317 8.32 -5.62 2.97
N ASP A 318 8.99 -6.27 2.02
CA ASP A 318 9.62 -7.55 2.28
C ASP A 318 10.78 -7.39 3.26
N VAL A 319 10.62 -7.85 4.47
CA VAL A 319 11.65 -7.69 5.53
C VAL A 319 12.94 -8.44 5.25
N LYS A 320 12.94 -9.46 4.37
CA LYS A 320 14.13 -10.22 3.98
C LYS A 320 14.97 -9.50 2.93
N SER A 321 14.33 -9.01 1.85
CA SER A 321 15.04 -8.37 0.75
C SER A 321 15.07 -6.84 0.88
N GLY A 322 14.22 -6.25 1.71
CA GLY A 322 13.99 -4.81 1.79
C GLY A 322 13.20 -4.25 0.61
N ALA A 323 12.66 -5.08 -0.27
CA ALA A 323 11.87 -4.63 -1.41
C ALA A 323 10.54 -4.02 -0.96
N ILE A 324 10.17 -2.90 -1.57
CA ILE A 324 8.88 -2.23 -1.39
C ILE A 324 7.92 -2.70 -2.47
N TYR A 325 6.72 -3.08 -2.07
CA TYR A 325 5.60 -3.36 -2.95
C TYR A 325 4.53 -2.29 -2.75
N ILE A 326 4.01 -1.74 -3.84
CA ILE A 326 2.99 -0.70 -3.80
C ILE A 326 1.80 -1.07 -4.68
N ALA A 327 0.60 -1.08 -4.11
CA ALA A 327 -0.64 -1.25 -4.83
C ALA A 327 -1.11 0.09 -5.39
N GLU A 328 -1.48 0.11 -6.67
CA GLU A 328 -1.78 1.33 -7.44
C GLU A 328 -3.20 1.25 -8.01
N ILE A 329 -4.12 1.99 -7.40
CA ILE A 329 -5.54 1.93 -7.80
C ILE A 329 -5.80 2.56 -9.17
N GLY A 330 -5.02 3.56 -9.58
CA GLY A 330 -5.18 4.21 -10.87
C GLY A 330 -4.60 3.39 -12.02
N ALA A 331 -3.39 2.87 -11.85
CA ALA A 331 -2.72 2.04 -12.84
C ALA A 331 -3.19 0.57 -12.83
N GLN A 332 -3.99 0.17 -11.83
CA GLN A 332 -4.49 -1.20 -11.66
C GLN A 332 -3.37 -2.24 -11.68
N GLN A 333 -2.34 -2.00 -10.90
CA GLN A 333 -1.15 -2.86 -10.83
C GLN A 333 -0.50 -2.83 -9.44
N VAL A 334 0.47 -3.69 -9.24
CA VAL A 334 1.43 -3.59 -8.14
C VAL A 334 2.81 -3.41 -8.74
N GLN A 335 3.58 -2.45 -8.25
CA GLN A 335 4.98 -2.29 -8.58
C GLN A 335 5.87 -2.77 -7.42
N ARG A 336 7.04 -3.28 -7.77
CA ARG A 336 8.10 -3.68 -6.84
C ARG A 336 9.30 -2.77 -7.01
N PHE A 337 9.82 -2.24 -5.90
CA PHE A 337 11.05 -1.47 -5.87
C PHE A 337 12.08 -2.19 -5.00
N VAL A 338 13.28 -2.37 -5.52
CA VAL A 338 14.36 -3.07 -4.81
C VAL A 338 15.41 -2.07 -4.33
N PRO A 339 16.03 -2.29 -3.14
CA PRO A 339 17.08 -1.41 -2.65
C PRO A 339 18.24 -1.34 -3.64
N LEU A 340 18.85 -0.18 -3.77
CA LEU A 340 20.16 -0.03 -4.41
C LEU A 340 21.23 -0.52 -3.42
N SER A 341 22.12 -1.38 -3.91
CA SER A 341 23.25 -1.93 -3.15
C SER A 341 24.33 -0.89 -2.91
#